data_1807b2ad39c1e7d250e643166c207be9
#
_entry.id   1807b2ad39c1e7d250e643166c207be9
#
_cell.length_a   1.000
_cell.length_b   1.000
_cell.length_c   1.000
_cell.angle_alpha   90.00
_cell.angle_beta   90.00
_cell.angle_gamma   90.00
#
_symmetry.space_group_name_H-M   'P 1'
#
loop_
_entity.id
_entity.type
_entity.pdbx_description
1 polymer ?
#
loop_
_entity_poly.entity_id
_entity_poly.type
_entity_poly.pdbx_seq_one_letter_code
_entity_poly.pdbx_strand_id
1 'polypeptide(L)'
;MENINLSRVLIDNDNPSICCNDDLCKKCKLCQKTCHNDMGVFGFYDLEKTGGHAVCINCGQCIQACPFNAIRAVSDIERVENALDDPSKIVVFNTAPAVRVAIGDAFGYEKGTFLEGKLVSSIKALGANYVLDVSCGADLTIMEEASELISRLEKKSSNFPMFTSCCPAWVKMAEIFYPEFINNLSSAKSPIAMQGTIVKTYFASK
;
A
#
# COMPACT_ATOMS: atom_id res chain seq x y z
N MET A 1 -12.34 16.36 -23.96
CA MET A 1 -11.41 15.26 -23.63
C MET A 1 -10.06 15.89 -23.33
N GLU A 2 -9.65 15.90 -22.07
CA GLU A 2 -8.30 16.31 -21.70
C GLU A 2 -7.30 15.43 -22.46
N ASN A 3 -6.21 16.02 -22.92
CA ASN A 3 -5.17 15.29 -23.66
C ASN A 3 -4.57 14.18 -22.76
N ILE A 4 -5.02 12.96 -22.96
CA ILE A 4 -4.49 11.79 -22.24
C ILE A 4 -3.02 11.65 -22.62
N ASN A 5 -2.13 11.85 -21.64
CA ASN A 5 -0.69 11.72 -21.85
C ASN A 5 -0.30 10.24 -22.01
N LEU A 6 -0.31 9.74 -23.25
CA LEU A 6 0.08 8.36 -23.56
C LEU A 6 1.60 8.11 -23.49
N SER A 7 2.40 9.07 -23.10
CA SER A 7 3.86 8.91 -22.99
C SER A 7 4.30 8.23 -21.69
N ARG A 8 3.43 8.09 -20.71
CA ARG A 8 3.61 7.41 -19.44
C ARG A 8 2.41 6.53 -19.10
N VAL A 9 2.47 5.75 -18.01
CA VAL A 9 1.28 5.12 -17.45
C VAL A 9 0.21 6.15 -17.12
N LEU A 10 -1.04 5.78 -17.32
CA LEU A 10 -2.18 6.61 -16.99
C LEU A 10 -2.43 6.53 -15.47
N ILE A 11 -2.45 7.69 -14.84
CA ILE A 11 -2.73 7.84 -13.41
C ILE A 11 -3.59 9.09 -13.28
N ASP A 12 -4.75 8.95 -12.67
CA ASP A 12 -5.65 10.07 -12.43
C ASP A 12 -5.04 11.05 -11.42
N ASN A 13 -5.36 12.33 -11.56
CA ASN A 13 -4.79 13.40 -10.72
C ASN A 13 -5.19 13.26 -9.24
N ASP A 14 -6.30 12.60 -8.94
CA ASP A 14 -6.81 12.32 -7.60
C ASP A 14 -6.36 10.95 -7.06
N ASN A 15 -5.40 10.28 -7.72
CA ASN A 15 -4.90 9.00 -7.26
C ASN A 15 -4.31 9.14 -5.84
N PRO A 16 -4.78 8.33 -4.86
CA PRO A 16 -4.41 8.52 -3.45
C PRO A 16 -2.98 8.10 -3.12
N SER A 17 -2.30 7.38 -4.01
CA SER A 17 -1.01 6.75 -3.74
C SER A 17 0.11 7.24 -4.64
N ILE A 18 -0.22 7.68 -5.85
CA ILE A 18 0.76 7.97 -6.90
C ILE A 18 0.44 9.32 -7.53
N CYS A 19 1.46 10.16 -7.64
CA CYS A 19 1.36 11.44 -8.34
C CYS A 19 2.36 11.51 -9.50
N CYS A 20 2.05 12.35 -10.50
CA CYS A 20 2.86 12.54 -11.69
C CYS A 20 3.24 14.00 -11.86
N ASN A 21 4.47 14.23 -12.34
CA ASN A 21 4.93 15.53 -12.82
C ASN A 21 5.37 15.38 -14.30
N ASP A 22 4.54 15.91 -15.21
CA ASP A 22 4.76 15.76 -16.65
C ASP A 22 5.95 16.57 -17.16
N ASP A 23 6.37 17.65 -16.48
CA ASP A 23 7.54 18.45 -16.84
C ASP A 23 8.85 17.64 -16.70
N LEU A 24 8.89 16.72 -15.77
CA LEU A 24 10.02 15.82 -15.56
C LEU A 24 10.00 14.60 -16.50
N CYS A 25 8.87 14.33 -17.13
CA CYS A 25 8.69 13.12 -17.94
C CYS A 25 9.49 13.18 -19.23
N LYS A 26 10.46 12.25 -19.40
CA LYS A 26 11.27 12.14 -20.64
C LYS A 26 10.66 11.18 -21.67
N LYS A 27 9.41 10.75 -21.49
CA LYS A 27 8.65 9.89 -22.43
C LYS A 27 9.36 8.57 -22.77
N CYS A 28 10.16 8.05 -21.82
CA CYS A 28 10.97 6.81 -22.03
C CYS A 28 10.15 5.52 -21.97
N LYS A 29 8.88 5.57 -21.54
CA LYS A 29 7.93 4.45 -21.47
C LYS A 29 8.32 3.29 -20.55
N LEU A 30 9.35 3.40 -19.70
CA LEU A 30 9.73 2.35 -18.76
C LEU A 30 8.59 2.02 -17.79
N CYS A 31 7.88 3.03 -17.28
CA CYS A 31 6.70 2.84 -16.42
C CYS A 31 5.58 2.05 -17.11
N GLN A 32 5.33 2.30 -18.41
CA GLN A 32 4.36 1.53 -19.19
C GLN A 32 4.80 0.08 -19.35
N LYS A 33 6.09 -0.15 -19.66
CA LYS A 33 6.64 -1.49 -19.80
C LYS A 33 6.48 -2.29 -18.52
N THR A 34 6.84 -1.73 -17.37
CA THR A 34 6.66 -2.36 -16.06
C THR A 34 5.19 -2.63 -15.76
N CYS A 35 4.32 -1.65 -15.98
CA CYS A 35 2.89 -1.81 -15.73
C CYS A 35 2.24 -2.86 -16.64
N HIS A 36 2.70 -2.97 -17.89
CA HIS A 36 2.20 -3.96 -18.85
C HIS A 36 2.77 -5.35 -18.57
N ASN A 37 4.11 -5.48 -18.56
CA ASN A 37 4.77 -6.78 -18.57
C ASN A 37 4.79 -7.44 -17.19
N ASP A 38 5.01 -6.63 -16.13
CA ASP A 38 5.25 -7.17 -14.80
C ASP A 38 3.97 -7.17 -13.97
N MET A 39 3.10 -6.15 -14.17
CA MET A 39 1.87 -6.01 -13.39
C MET A 39 0.61 -6.46 -14.13
N GLY A 40 0.64 -6.56 -15.45
CA GLY A 40 -0.50 -7.01 -16.24
C GLY A 40 -1.70 -6.03 -16.22
N VAL A 41 -1.43 -4.72 -16.13
CA VAL A 41 -2.50 -3.71 -16.02
C VAL A 41 -2.54 -2.82 -17.25
N PHE A 42 -1.47 -2.06 -17.54
CA PHE A 42 -1.44 -1.14 -18.67
C PHE A 42 -1.62 -1.87 -20.00
N GLY A 43 -2.61 -1.43 -20.78
CA GLY A 43 -2.91 -2.02 -22.08
C GLY A 43 -3.78 -3.29 -22.05
N PHE A 44 -4.20 -3.77 -20.88
CA PHE A 44 -5.15 -4.87 -20.72
C PHE A 44 -6.61 -4.41 -20.54
N TYR A 45 -6.86 -3.13 -20.68
CA TYR A 45 -8.18 -2.52 -20.58
C TYR A 45 -8.43 -1.58 -21.74
N ASP A 46 -9.70 -1.34 -22.01
CA ASP A 46 -10.18 -0.48 -23.07
C ASP A 46 -10.57 0.88 -22.49
N LEU A 47 -9.83 1.93 -22.88
CA LEU A 47 -10.07 3.30 -22.42
C LEU A 47 -11.45 3.84 -22.83
N GLU A 48 -12.02 3.40 -23.96
CA GLU A 48 -13.36 3.81 -24.35
C GLU A 48 -14.40 3.28 -23.35
N LYS A 49 -14.24 2.04 -22.90
CA LYS A 49 -15.12 1.42 -21.90
C LYS A 49 -14.98 2.04 -20.51
N THR A 50 -13.81 2.57 -20.19
CA THR A 50 -13.58 3.27 -18.91
C THR A 50 -13.96 4.76 -18.97
N GLY A 51 -14.48 5.24 -20.08
CA GLY A 51 -14.78 6.67 -20.27
C GLY A 51 -13.52 7.54 -20.27
N GLY A 52 -12.37 6.99 -20.62
CA GLY A 52 -11.07 7.66 -20.63
C GLY A 52 -10.36 7.68 -19.27
N HIS A 53 -10.97 7.12 -18.21
CA HIS A 53 -10.34 7.05 -16.89
C HIS A 53 -9.21 6.01 -16.85
N ALA A 54 -8.17 6.36 -16.12
CA ALA A 54 -7.05 5.45 -15.92
C ALA A 54 -7.44 4.25 -15.07
N VAL A 55 -7.01 3.06 -15.50
CA VAL A 55 -7.08 1.87 -14.65
C VAL A 55 -5.75 1.72 -13.92
N CYS A 56 -5.77 1.86 -12.61
CA CYS A 56 -4.60 1.75 -11.77
C CYS A 56 -4.93 0.93 -10.52
N ILE A 57 -4.10 -0.07 -10.21
CA ILE A 57 -4.24 -0.89 -8.99
C ILE A 57 -3.45 -0.34 -7.79
N ASN A 58 -2.84 0.83 -7.92
CA ASN A 58 -2.07 1.52 -6.88
C ASN A 58 -0.85 0.74 -6.35
N CYS A 59 -0.25 -0.13 -7.17
CA CYS A 59 0.87 -0.98 -6.73
C CYS A 59 2.21 -0.24 -6.59
N GLY A 60 2.36 0.96 -7.18
CA GLY A 60 3.56 1.80 -7.06
C GLY A 60 4.77 1.36 -7.91
N GLN A 61 4.71 0.25 -8.66
CA GLN A 61 5.87 -0.27 -9.41
C GLN A 61 6.37 0.71 -10.48
N CYS A 62 5.49 1.51 -11.06
CA CYS A 62 5.86 2.58 -11.99
C CYS A 62 6.73 3.67 -11.36
N ILE A 63 6.66 3.88 -10.03
CA ILE A 63 7.52 4.80 -9.30
C ILE A 63 8.96 4.30 -9.37
N GLN A 64 9.18 3.02 -9.03
CA GLN A 64 10.50 2.38 -9.07
C GLN A 64 11.10 2.35 -10.48
N ALA A 65 10.24 2.20 -11.49
CA ALA A 65 10.65 2.17 -12.89
C ALA A 65 11.03 3.55 -13.45
N CYS A 66 10.71 4.65 -12.78
CA CYS A 66 10.93 6.00 -13.31
C CYS A 66 12.27 6.59 -12.84
N PRO A 67 13.33 6.62 -13.71
CA PRO A 67 14.64 7.16 -13.32
C PRO A 67 14.67 8.68 -13.24
N PHE A 68 13.60 9.36 -13.68
CA PHE A 68 13.52 10.82 -13.73
C PHE A 68 12.68 11.42 -12.61
N ASN A 69 12.20 10.60 -11.66
CA ASN A 69 11.30 11.03 -10.61
C ASN A 69 10.03 11.75 -11.11
N ALA A 70 9.61 11.48 -12.35
CA ALA A 70 8.38 12.03 -12.92
C ALA A 70 7.13 11.35 -12.34
N ILE A 71 7.29 10.17 -11.76
CA ILE A 71 6.24 9.45 -11.03
C ILE A 71 6.74 9.24 -9.60
N ARG A 72 5.94 9.63 -8.62
CA ARG A 72 6.30 9.60 -7.20
C ARG A 72 5.15 9.07 -6.37
N ALA A 73 5.46 8.61 -5.16
CA ALA A 73 4.43 8.40 -4.15
C ALA A 73 3.83 9.74 -3.72
N VAL A 74 2.55 9.74 -3.39
CA VAL A 74 1.93 10.86 -2.68
C VAL A 74 2.58 10.97 -1.31
N SER A 75 2.99 12.18 -0.90
CA SER A 75 3.68 12.41 0.37
C SER A 75 2.70 12.91 1.42
N ASP A 76 2.70 12.23 2.57
CA ASP A 76 1.98 12.64 3.76
C ASP A 76 2.91 13.27 4.82
N ILE A 77 4.15 13.62 4.47
CA ILE A 77 5.17 14.13 5.42
C ILE A 77 4.63 15.36 6.16
N GLU A 78 4.12 16.36 5.44
CA GLU A 78 3.57 17.57 6.05
C GLU A 78 2.42 17.28 7.04
N ARG A 79 1.56 16.31 6.71
CA ARG A 79 0.47 15.90 7.61
C ARG A 79 1.00 15.24 8.88
N VAL A 80 2.08 14.48 8.77
CA VAL A 80 2.74 13.83 9.92
C VAL A 80 3.45 14.88 10.77
N GLU A 81 4.20 15.80 10.18
CA GLU A 81 4.88 16.90 10.87
C GLU A 81 3.88 17.76 11.64
N ASN A 82 2.80 18.21 11.00
CA ASN A 82 1.73 18.95 11.65
C ASN A 82 1.07 18.18 12.81
N ALA A 83 1.01 16.86 12.73
CA ALA A 83 0.48 16.05 13.83
C ALA A 83 1.48 15.93 14.99
N LEU A 84 2.77 15.85 14.72
CA LEU A 84 3.83 15.80 15.73
C LEU A 84 3.97 17.15 16.47
N ASP A 85 3.76 18.26 15.77
CA ASP A 85 3.84 19.61 16.33
C ASP A 85 2.59 20.01 17.13
N ASP A 86 1.49 19.25 17.03
CA ASP A 86 0.24 19.54 17.73
C ASP A 86 0.23 18.88 19.13
N PRO A 87 0.40 19.67 20.23
CA PRO A 87 0.47 19.13 21.58
C PRO A 87 -0.84 18.49 22.08
N SER A 88 -1.95 18.71 21.36
CA SER A 88 -3.24 18.10 21.69
C SER A 88 -3.36 16.66 21.17
N LYS A 89 -2.42 16.20 20.34
CA LYS A 89 -2.46 14.89 19.70
C LYS A 89 -1.48 13.92 20.35
N ILE A 90 -1.91 12.68 20.44
CA ILE A 90 -1.03 11.53 20.71
C ILE A 90 -0.72 10.87 19.39
N VAL A 91 0.54 10.94 18.96
CA VAL A 91 1.00 10.40 17.68
C VAL A 91 1.59 9.00 17.89
N VAL A 92 0.98 8.03 17.24
CA VAL A 92 1.37 6.62 17.30
C VAL A 92 1.85 6.16 15.92
N PHE A 93 3.09 5.71 15.85
CA PHE A 93 3.64 5.09 14.64
C PHE A 93 3.50 3.59 14.70
N ASN A 94 3.15 2.97 13.57
CA ASN A 94 3.22 1.53 13.37
C ASN A 94 4.29 1.21 12.33
N THR A 95 5.31 0.44 12.71
CA THR A 95 6.40 0.06 11.82
C THR A 95 6.11 -1.26 11.13
N ALA A 96 6.35 -1.32 9.81
CA ALA A 96 6.23 -2.55 9.04
C ALA A 96 7.57 -3.33 9.03
N PRO A 97 7.54 -4.68 8.89
CA PRO A 97 8.76 -5.50 8.85
C PRO A 97 9.78 -5.08 7.81
N ALA A 98 9.32 -4.69 6.60
CA ALA A 98 10.21 -4.28 5.52
C ALA A 98 11.03 -3.02 5.86
N VAL A 99 10.47 -2.07 6.61
CA VAL A 99 11.16 -0.81 6.95
C VAL A 99 12.35 -1.04 7.87
N ARG A 100 12.30 -2.03 8.77
CA ARG A 100 13.39 -2.39 9.68
C ARG A 100 14.68 -2.78 8.96
N VAL A 101 14.56 -3.27 7.73
CA VAL A 101 15.67 -3.72 6.88
C VAL A 101 16.02 -2.64 5.86
N ALA A 102 15.01 -2.04 5.23
CA ALA A 102 15.22 -1.07 4.15
C ALA A 102 15.81 0.26 4.63
N ILE A 103 15.53 0.69 5.86
CA ILE A 103 16.04 1.96 6.38
C ILE A 103 17.58 2.00 6.42
N GLY A 104 18.24 0.86 6.60
CA GLY A 104 19.69 0.74 6.60
C GLY A 104 20.32 1.18 5.29
N ASP A 105 19.69 0.88 4.16
CA ASP A 105 20.18 1.23 2.83
C ASP A 105 20.26 2.76 2.66
N ALA A 106 19.29 3.50 3.22
CA ALA A 106 19.27 4.96 3.15
C ALA A 106 20.39 5.63 3.99
N PHE A 107 20.89 4.95 5.00
CA PHE A 107 21.94 5.43 5.91
C PHE A 107 23.31 4.77 5.70
N GLY A 108 23.51 4.07 4.58
CA GLY A 108 24.79 3.49 4.20
C GLY A 108 25.20 2.24 4.97
N TYR A 109 24.26 1.55 5.59
CA TYR A 109 24.50 0.23 6.18
C TYR A 109 24.57 -0.83 5.09
N GLU A 110 25.14 -1.99 5.42
CA GLU A 110 25.10 -3.14 4.54
C GLU A 110 23.65 -3.54 4.25
N LYS A 111 23.37 -3.87 2.97
CA LYS A 111 22.02 -4.23 2.53
C LYS A 111 21.48 -5.40 3.35
N GLY A 112 20.24 -5.26 3.78
CA GLY A 112 19.57 -6.27 4.60
C GLY A 112 19.90 -6.20 6.09
N THR A 113 20.64 -5.20 6.56
CA THR A 113 20.92 -5.03 7.99
C THR A 113 19.64 -4.76 8.76
N PHE A 114 19.38 -5.55 9.79
CA PHE A 114 18.20 -5.41 10.64
C PHE A 114 18.41 -4.28 11.68
N LEU A 115 17.66 -3.20 11.57
CA LEU A 115 17.82 -1.98 12.35
C LEU A 115 16.59 -1.58 13.17
N GLU A 116 15.80 -2.53 13.67
CA GLU A 116 14.57 -2.26 14.41
C GLU A 116 14.77 -1.26 15.57
N GLY A 117 15.74 -1.50 16.46
CA GLY A 117 15.98 -0.63 17.60
C GLY A 117 16.37 0.80 17.21
N LYS A 118 17.14 0.95 16.12
CA LYS A 118 17.49 2.28 15.59
C LYS A 118 16.30 2.97 14.94
N LEU A 119 15.46 2.23 14.21
CA LEU A 119 14.23 2.74 13.62
C LEU A 119 13.29 3.29 14.70
N VAL A 120 13.05 2.51 15.77
CA VAL A 120 12.20 2.93 16.89
C VAL A 120 12.78 4.18 17.57
N SER A 121 14.09 4.20 17.84
CA SER A 121 14.75 5.35 18.47
C SER A 121 14.66 6.61 17.59
N SER A 122 14.85 6.46 16.28
CA SER A 122 14.75 7.58 15.34
C SER A 122 13.34 8.17 15.29
N ILE A 123 12.33 7.32 15.23
CA ILE A 123 10.92 7.76 15.21
C ILE A 123 10.55 8.47 16.53
N LYS A 124 11.04 7.95 17.67
CA LYS A 124 10.87 8.63 18.97
C LYS A 124 11.58 9.97 19.04
N ALA A 125 12.76 10.09 18.44
CA ALA A 125 13.49 11.34 18.36
C ALA A 125 12.79 12.40 17.50
N LEU A 126 11.95 11.99 16.55
CA LEU A 126 11.09 12.89 15.78
C LEU A 126 9.87 13.40 16.57
N GLY A 127 9.64 12.92 17.79
CA GLY A 127 8.53 13.37 18.63
C GLY A 127 7.35 12.40 18.76
N ALA A 128 7.46 11.17 18.21
CA ALA A 128 6.41 10.18 18.37
C ALA A 128 6.17 9.79 19.85
N ASN A 129 4.93 9.81 20.30
CA ASN A 129 4.55 9.38 21.64
C ASN A 129 4.73 7.85 21.79
N TYR A 130 4.30 7.09 20.79
CA TYR A 130 4.39 5.64 20.78
C TYR A 130 4.87 5.12 19.42
N VAL A 131 5.65 4.05 19.46
CA VAL A 131 6.07 3.29 18.27
C VAL A 131 5.71 1.84 18.50
N LEU A 132 4.84 1.30 17.67
CA LEU A 132 4.32 -0.06 17.75
C LEU A 132 4.73 -0.85 16.51
N ASP A 133 4.74 -2.17 16.64
CA ASP A 133 5.04 -3.07 15.54
C ASP A 133 3.72 -3.60 14.94
N VAL A 134 3.59 -3.50 13.62
CA VAL A 134 2.42 -4.01 12.90
C VAL A 134 2.30 -5.54 12.94
N SER A 135 3.35 -6.25 13.37
CA SER A 135 3.29 -7.72 13.55
C SER A 135 2.19 -8.16 14.53
N CYS A 136 1.89 -7.35 15.54
CA CYS A 136 0.72 -7.57 16.41
C CYS A 136 -0.60 -7.60 15.62
N GLY A 137 -0.77 -6.66 14.69
CA GLY A 137 -1.92 -6.65 13.80
C GLY A 137 -1.93 -7.83 12.83
N ALA A 138 -0.74 -8.31 12.43
CA ALA A 138 -0.61 -9.49 11.58
C ALA A 138 -1.03 -10.77 12.30
N ASP A 139 -0.67 -10.93 13.57
CA ASP A 139 -1.11 -12.08 14.38
C ASP A 139 -2.63 -12.14 14.47
N LEU A 140 -3.29 -11.00 14.66
CA LEU A 140 -4.75 -10.94 14.68
C LEU A 140 -5.35 -11.25 13.29
N THR A 141 -4.74 -10.76 12.22
CA THR A 141 -5.17 -11.09 10.86
C THR A 141 -5.08 -12.59 10.61
N ILE A 142 -4.00 -13.24 11.03
CA ILE A 142 -3.82 -14.69 10.91
C ILE A 142 -4.93 -15.44 11.67
N MET A 143 -5.26 -15.03 12.88
CA MET A 143 -6.31 -15.65 13.68
C MET A 143 -7.69 -15.55 13.00
N GLU A 144 -8.02 -14.38 12.48
CA GLU A 144 -9.30 -14.15 11.78
C GLU A 144 -9.36 -14.95 10.46
N GLU A 145 -8.31 -14.90 9.64
CA GLU A 145 -8.26 -15.64 8.37
C GLU A 145 -8.30 -17.16 8.58
N ALA A 146 -7.59 -17.66 9.59
CA ALA A 146 -7.64 -19.09 9.92
C ALA A 146 -9.04 -19.52 10.40
N SER A 147 -9.69 -18.70 11.23
CA SER A 147 -11.05 -18.95 11.71
C SER A 147 -12.05 -18.93 10.55
N GLU A 148 -11.90 -17.99 9.62
CA GLU A 148 -12.72 -17.93 8.41
C GLU A 148 -12.51 -19.15 7.52
N LEU A 149 -11.26 -19.58 7.30
CA LEU A 149 -10.94 -20.77 6.52
C LEU A 149 -11.61 -22.02 7.11
N ILE A 150 -11.47 -22.23 8.43
CA ILE A 150 -12.10 -23.36 9.13
C ILE A 150 -13.63 -23.31 8.95
N SER A 151 -14.23 -22.14 9.16
CA SER A 151 -15.67 -21.95 8.98
C SER A 151 -16.15 -22.25 7.54
N ARG A 152 -15.37 -21.83 6.53
CA ARG A 152 -15.68 -22.14 5.13
C ARG A 152 -15.60 -23.64 4.84
N LEU A 153 -14.61 -24.35 5.41
CA LEU A 153 -14.45 -25.80 5.27
C LEU A 153 -15.61 -26.57 5.93
N GLU A 154 -15.94 -26.21 7.16
CA GLU A 154 -17.04 -26.85 7.91
C GLU A 154 -18.40 -26.67 7.21
N LYS A 155 -18.67 -25.46 6.70
CA LYS A 155 -19.90 -25.13 5.96
C LYS A 155 -19.89 -25.65 4.52
N LYS A 156 -18.83 -26.29 4.07
CA LYS A 156 -18.66 -26.75 2.69
C LYS A 156 -18.93 -25.62 1.68
N SER A 157 -18.39 -24.44 1.95
CA SER A 157 -18.56 -23.28 1.08
C SER A 157 -18.06 -23.58 -0.34
N SER A 158 -18.73 -23.01 -1.34
CA SER A 158 -18.28 -23.05 -2.74
C SER A 158 -17.17 -22.02 -3.04
N ASN A 159 -16.89 -21.09 -2.13
CA ASN A 159 -15.95 -19.99 -2.33
C ASN A 159 -14.48 -20.42 -2.05
N PHE A 160 -14.02 -21.39 -2.83
CA PHE A 160 -12.64 -21.86 -2.84
C PHE A 160 -12.03 -21.72 -4.24
N PRO A 161 -10.70 -21.50 -4.35
CA PRO A 161 -9.76 -21.26 -3.23
C PRO A 161 -10.08 -19.99 -2.45
N MET A 162 -9.74 -19.94 -1.16
CA MET A 162 -9.78 -18.72 -0.37
C MET A 162 -8.48 -17.94 -0.59
N PHE A 163 -8.60 -16.65 -0.90
CA PHE A 163 -7.46 -15.75 -1.08
C PHE A 163 -7.36 -14.78 0.10
N THR A 164 -6.13 -14.49 0.53
CA THR A 164 -5.90 -13.43 1.52
C THR A 164 -6.14 -12.05 0.90
N SER A 165 -6.49 -11.06 1.72
CA SER A 165 -6.89 -9.71 1.26
C SER A 165 -6.03 -8.58 1.84
N CYS A 166 -4.85 -8.90 2.40
CA CYS A 166 -4.00 -7.90 3.04
C CYS A 166 -3.33 -6.91 2.07
N CYS A 167 -3.18 -7.27 0.79
CA CYS A 167 -2.57 -6.40 -0.22
C CYS A 167 -3.65 -5.61 -0.98
N PRO A 168 -3.74 -4.26 -0.81
CA PRO A 168 -4.76 -3.46 -1.47
C PRO A 168 -4.64 -3.46 -3.00
N ALA A 169 -3.43 -3.61 -3.55
CA ALA A 169 -3.23 -3.70 -4.99
C ALA A 169 -3.79 -5.01 -5.56
N TRP A 170 -3.63 -6.13 -4.84
CA TRP A 170 -4.24 -7.41 -5.20
C TRP A 170 -5.78 -7.33 -5.14
N VAL A 171 -6.33 -6.80 -4.07
CA VAL A 171 -7.79 -6.63 -3.93
C VAL A 171 -8.34 -5.79 -5.08
N LYS A 172 -7.72 -4.64 -5.37
CA LYS A 172 -8.13 -3.77 -6.46
C LYS A 172 -7.99 -4.44 -7.83
N MET A 173 -6.95 -5.26 -8.03
CA MET A 173 -6.80 -6.05 -9.24
C MET A 173 -7.92 -7.09 -9.38
N ALA A 174 -8.28 -7.78 -8.29
CA ALA A 174 -9.40 -8.71 -8.29
C ALA A 174 -10.74 -8.01 -8.61
N GLU A 175 -11.01 -6.86 -7.99
CA GLU A 175 -12.22 -6.07 -8.25
C GLU A 175 -12.36 -5.64 -9.72
N ILE A 176 -11.25 -5.27 -10.36
CA ILE A 176 -11.26 -4.74 -11.73
C ILE A 176 -11.26 -5.86 -12.80
N PHE A 177 -10.38 -6.85 -12.63
CA PHE A 177 -10.09 -7.84 -13.67
C PHE A 177 -10.69 -9.23 -13.41
N TYR A 178 -11.00 -9.55 -12.14
CA TYR A 178 -11.45 -10.87 -11.71
C TYR A 178 -12.60 -10.78 -10.70
N PRO A 179 -13.70 -10.06 -11.04
CA PRO A 179 -14.80 -9.81 -10.11
C PRO A 179 -15.50 -11.10 -9.63
N GLU A 180 -15.37 -12.20 -10.38
CA GLU A 180 -15.86 -13.53 -10.00
C GLU A 180 -15.17 -14.08 -8.75
N PHE A 181 -13.95 -13.63 -8.42
CA PHE A 181 -13.19 -14.07 -7.24
C PHE A 181 -13.39 -13.19 -5.99
N ILE A 182 -14.20 -12.14 -6.05
CA ILE A 182 -14.41 -11.26 -4.89
C ILE A 182 -14.92 -12.05 -3.68
N ASN A 183 -15.84 -12.98 -3.88
CA ASN A 183 -16.38 -13.83 -2.82
C ASN A 183 -15.35 -14.85 -2.27
N ASN A 184 -14.25 -15.03 -2.96
CA ASN A 184 -13.15 -15.90 -2.55
C ASN A 184 -12.13 -15.17 -1.67
N LEU A 185 -12.16 -13.82 -1.66
CA LEU A 185 -11.28 -13.03 -0.79
C LEU A 185 -11.67 -13.24 0.68
N SER A 186 -10.67 -13.20 1.56
CA SER A 186 -10.90 -13.13 3.01
C SER A 186 -11.58 -11.82 3.38
N SER A 187 -12.49 -11.88 4.33
CA SER A 187 -13.14 -10.70 4.92
C SER A 187 -12.28 -9.99 5.97
N ALA A 188 -11.14 -10.57 6.35
CA ALA A 188 -10.24 -10.01 7.36
C ALA A 188 -9.60 -8.70 6.86
N LYS A 189 -9.47 -7.74 7.77
CA LYS A 189 -8.73 -6.51 7.49
C LYS A 189 -7.23 -6.80 7.35
N SER A 190 -6.53 -5.95 6.59
CA SER A 190 -5.07 -6.02 6.53
C SER A 190 -4.43 -5.78 7.92
N PRO A 191 -3.20 -6.29 8.17
CA PRO A 191 -2.48 -6.06 9.42
C PRO A 191 -2.42 -4.59 9.84
N ILE A 192 -2.16 -3.69 8.90
CA ILE A 192 -2.15 -2.24 9.16
C ILE A 192 -3.51 -1.75 9.63
N ALA A 193 -4.60 -2.18 8.98
CA ALA A 193 -5.95 -1.78 9.34
C ALA A 193 -6.40 -2.39 10.68
N MET A 194 -6.02 -3.64 10.98
CA MET A 194 -6.22 -4.29 12.28
C MET A 194 -5.53 -3.50 13.39
N GLN A 195 -4.23 -3.24 13.23
CA GLN A 195 -3.44 -2.49 14.21
C GLN A 195 -3.99 -1.08 14.42
N GLY A 196 -4.31 -0.36 13.34
CA GLY A 196 -4.89 0.98 13.44
C GLY A 196 -6.23 1.00 14.17
N THR A 197 -7.06 -0.01 13.97
CA THR A 197 -8.33 -0.15 14.69
C THR A 197 -8.09 -0.34 16.18
N ILE A 198 -7.19 -1.25 16.57
CA ILE A 198 -6.87 -1.54 17.97
C ILE A 198 -6.26 -0.32 18.66
N VAL A 199 -5.34 0.38 17.99
CA VAL A 199 -4.75 1.61 18.53
C VAL A 199 -5.82 2.65 18.82
N LYS A 200 -6.74 2.87 17.89
CA LYS A 200 -7.79 3.89 18.04
C LYS A 200 -8.92 3.53 18.99
N THR A 201 -9.14 2.27 19.26
CA THR A 201 -10.22 1.79 20.13
C THR A 201 -9.71 1.35 21.49
N TYR A 202 -9.01 0.20 21.54
CA TYR A 202 -8.57 -0.41 22.79
C TYR A 202 -7.41 0.36 23.43
N PHE A 203 -6.34 0.65 22.67
CA PHE A 203 -5.16 1.32 23.24
C PHE A 203 -5.47 2.76 23.66
N ALA A 204 -6.22 3.51 22.86
CA ALA A 204 -6.60 4.89 23.18
C ALA A 204 -7.58 5.01 24.36
N SER A 205 -8.19 3.90 24.81
CA SER A 205 -9.08 3.87 25.97
C SER A 205 -8.35 3.58 27.29
N LYS A 206 -7.07 3.29 27.26
CA LYS A 206 -6.20 2.98 28.42
C LYS A 206 -5.34 4.17 28.83
#